data_00d4867a1868555fd903b0d20fc8cff1
#
_entry.id   00d4867a1868555fd903b0d20fc8cff1
#
_cell.length_a   1.000
_cell.length_b   1.000
_cell.length_c   1.000
_cell.angle_alpha   90.00
_cell.angle_beta   90.00
_cell.angle_gamma   90.00
#
_symmetry.space_group_name_H-M   'P 1'
#
loop_
_entity.id
_entity.type
_entity.pdbx_description
1 polymer ?
#
loop_
_entity_poly.entity_id
_entity_poly.type
_entity_poly.pdbx_seq_one_letter_code
_entity_poly.pdbx_strand_id
1 'polypeptide(L)'
;MDLVLTSIYKINPAMSELSDVELFVALHQMGYGGLVTNNYKMLYVPDEIGAMVSTKATVVAVEGLGHDPIRAVGALLLELPGLRDRIKSGQANVFRLAYRQRQPEYGWDYLAGAAKKQDVPTQDLWELVRLTPDQLSNHVL
;
A
#
# COMPACT_ATOMS: atom_id res chain seq x y z
N MET A 1 -11.99 -12.05 -13.54
CA MET A 1 -12.24 -12.07 -12.09
C MET A 1 -12.34 -10.63 -11.58
N ASP A 2 -13.43 -10.31 -10.94
CA ASP A 2 -13.60 -9.00 -10.28
C ASP A 2 -13.24 -9.14 -8.80
N LEU A 3 -12.46 -8.18 -8.30
CA LEU A 3 -12.12 -8.11 -6.88
C LEU A 3 -13.10 -7.17 -6.19
N VAL A 4 -13.79 -7.69 -5.19
CA VAL A 4 -14.69 -6.91 -4.33
C VAL A 4 -14.10 -6.87 -2.93
N LEU A 5 -13.88 -5.66 -2.41
CA LEU A 5 -13.41 -5.46 -1.04
C LEU A 5 -14.60 -5.14 -0.14
N THR A 6 -14.71 -5.87 0.96
CA THR A 6 -15.74 -5.65 1.97
C THR A 6 -15.11 -5.65 3.35
N SER A 7 -15.52 -4.71 4.19
CA SER A 7 -15.07 -4.67 5.58
C SER A 7 -15.71 -5.83 6.38
N ILE A 8 -14.92 -6.49 7.23
CA ILE A 8 -15.44 -7.54 8.13
C ILE A 8 -16.55 -7.01 9.05
N TYR A 9 -16.51 -5.74 9.44
CA TYR A 9 -17.55 -5.12 10.25
C TYR A 9 -18.90 -5.03 9.52
N LYS A 10 -18.90 -4.95 8.20
CA LYS A 10 -20.13 -4.97 7.39
C LYS A 10 -20.67 -6.38 7.20
N ILE A 11 -19.78 -7.39 7.18
CA ILE A 11 -20.17 -8.79 7.05
C ILE A 11 -20.79 -9.25 8.37
N ASN A 12 -20.03 -9.18 9.44
CA ASN A 12 -20.44 -9.51 10.81
C ASN A 12 -19.46 -8.86 11.79
N PRO A 13 -19.92 -7.91 12.63
CA PRO A 13 -19.05 -7.25 13.61
C PRO A 13 -18.34 -8.21 14.57
N ALA A 14 -18.92 -9.38 14.86
CA ALA A 14 -18.33 -10.39 15.73
C ALA A 14 -17.04 -11.01 15.14
N MET A 15 -16.79 -10.85 13.84
CA MET A 15 -15.56 -11.34 13.21
C MET A 15 -14.31 -10.62 13.72
N SER A 16 -14.43 -9.42 14.25
CA SER A 16 -13.31 -8.69 14.86
C SER A 16 -12.78 -9.32 16.15
N GLU A 17 -13.59 -10.17 16.79
CA GLU A 17 -13.23 -10.89 18.02
C GLU A 17 -12.64 -12.27 17.76
N LEU A 18 -12.62 -12.72 16.51
CA LEU A 18 -12.06 -14.01 16.14
C LEU A 18 -10.53 -13.98 16.16
N SER A 19 -9.91 -15.11 16.52
CA SER A 19 -8.48 -15.32 16.25
C SER A 19 -8.23 -15.34 14.74
N ASP A 20 -6.97 -15.18 14.34
CA ASP A 20 -6.63 -15.21 12.91
C ASP A 20 -6.95 -16.58 12.27
N VAL A 21 -6.76 -17.68 12.99
CA VAL A 21 -7.15 -19.01 12.52
C VAL A 21 -8.66 -19.11 12.31
N GLU A 22 -9.44 -18.70 13.29
CA GLU A 22 -10.91 -18.69 13.20
C GLU A 22 -11.41 -17.77 12.10
N LEU A 23 -10.73 -16.64 11.87
CA LEU A 23 -11.06 -15.70 10.81
C LEU A 23 -10.89 -16.34 9.42
N PHE A 24 -9.80 -17.06 9.17
CA PHE A 24 -9.62 -17.81 7.93
C PHE A 24 -10.73 -18.84 7.70
N VAL A 25 -11.09 -19.57 8.74
CA VAL A 25 -12.17 -20.57 8.66
C VAL A 25 -13.52 -19.90 8.35
N ALA A 26 -13.85 -18.82 9.06
CA ALA A 26 -15.09 -18.09 8.86
C ALA A 26 -15.19 -17.51 7.44
N LEU A 27 -14.14 -16.88 6.94
CA LEU A 27 -14.09 -16.34 5.58
C LEU A 27 -14.26 -17.45 4.54
N HIS A 28 -13.61 -18.59 4.73
CA HIS A 28 -13.74 -19.74 3.86
C HIS A 28 -15.18 -20.26 3.81
N GLN A 29 -15.82 -20.41 5.00
CA GLN A 29 -17.20 -20.88 5.09
C GLN A 29 -18.20 -19.92 4.45
N MET A 30 -17.92 -18.63 4.44
CA MET A 30 -18.75 -17.60 3.80
C MET A 30 -18.45 -17.41 2.31
N GLY A 31 -17.48 -18.13 1.74
CA GLY A 31 -17.12 -18.04 0.33
C GLY A 31 -16.19 -16.86 -0.03
N TYR A 32 -15.55 -16.23 0.93
CA TYR A 32 -14.55 -15.20 0.67
C TYR A 32 -13.20 -15.83 0.31
N GLY A 33 -12.57 -15.29 -0.74
CA GLY A 33 -11.31 -15.84 -1.27
C GLY A 33 -10.05 -15.35 -0.58
N GLY A 34 -10.14 -14.32 0.27
CA GLY A 34 -8.94 -13.77 0.88
C GLY A 34 -9.18 -12.71 1.94
N LEU A 35 -8.08 -12.21 2.46
CA LEU A 35 -8.01 -11.23 3.52
C LEU A 35 -6.99 -10.15 3.20
N VAL A 36 -7.38 -8.90 3.38
CA VAL A 36 -6.47 -7.75 3.41
C VAL A 36 -6.26 -7.35 4.86
N THR A 37 -5.01 -7.28 5.29
CA THR A 37 -4.68 -7.02 6.68
C THR A 37 -3.41 -6.19 6.83
N ASN A 38 -3.28 -5.45 7.92
CA ASN A 38 -2.04 -4.84 8.35
C ASN A 38 -1.26 -5.72 9.35
N ASN A 39 -1.85 -6.82 9.79
CA ASN A 39 -1.21 -7.79 10.66
C ASN A 39 -0.36 -8.78 9.87
N TYR A 40 0.82 -8.33 9.41
CA TYR A 40 1.75 -9.20 8.69
C TYR A 40 2.39 -10.28 9.57
N LYS A 41 2.30 -10.16 10.90
CA LYS A 41 2.87 -11.13 11.84
C LYS A 41 2.24 -12.51 11.70
N MET A 42 0.99 -12.60 11.24
CA MET A 42 0.31 -13.88 10.96
C MET A 42 1.08 -14.75 9.96
N LEU A 43 1.91 -14.15 9.11
CA LEU A 43 2.73 -14.88 8.13
C LEU A 43 3.91 -15.64 8.77
N TYR A 44 4.14 -15.45 10.07
CA TYR A 44 5.22 -16.12 10.81
C TYR A 44 4.72 -17.07 11.90
N VAL A 45 3.40 -17.19 12.07
CA VAL A 45 2.78 -18.07 13.07
C VAL A 45 2.34 -19.36 12.40
N PRO A 46 2.90 -20.54 12.75
CA PRO A 46 2.62 -21.80 12.04
C PRO A 46 1.15 -22.16 11.95
N ASP A 47 0.37 -21.98 13.02
CA ASP A 47 -1.05 -22.31 13.03
C ASP A 47 -1.85 -21.40 12.07
N GLU A 48 -1.50 -20.14 11.99
CA GLU A 48 -2.13 -19.19 11.09
C GLU A 48 -1.76 -19.45 9.64
N ILE A 49 -0.49 -19.80 9.37
CA ILE A 49 -0.04 -20.25 8.04
C ILE A 49 -0.80 -21.53 7.65
N GLY A 50 -0.95 -22.47 8.57
CA GLY A 50 -1.71 -23.70 8.33
C GLY A 50 -3.16 -23.45 7.96
N ALA A 51 -3.82 -22.52 8.66
CA ALA A 51 -5.19 -22.10 8.35
C ALA A 51 -5.28 -21.44 6.96
N MET A 52 -4.36 -20.54 6.65
CA MET A 52 -4.29 -19.88 5.34
C MET A 52 -4.12 -20.90 4.21
N VAL A 53 -3.19 -21.81 4.33
CA VAL A 53 -2.94 -22.85 3.31
C VAL A 53 -4.13 -23.80 3.17
N SER A 54 -4.71 -24.23 4.29
CA SER A 54 -5.87 -25.15 4.31
C SER A 54 -7.10 -24.55 3.64
N THR A 55 -7.33 -23.27 3.83
CA THR A 55 -8.45 -22.53 3.23
C THR A 55 -8.17 -22.01 1.83
N LYS A 56 -6.93 -22.15 1.35
CA LYS A 56 -6.45 -21.62 0.07
C LYS A 56 -6.69 -20.11 -0.07
N ALA A 57 -6.59 -19.41 1.05
CA ALA A 57 -6.85 -17.98 1.10
C ALA A 57 -5.76 -17.16 0.40
N THR A 58 -6.17 -16.05 -0.20
CA THR A 58 -5.25 -15.01 -0.64
C THR A 58 -5.11 -13.97 0.46
N VAL A 59 -3.90 -13.74 0.92
CA VAL A 59 -3.59 -12.72 1.94
C VAL A 59 -2.83 -11.58 1.31
N VAL A 60 -3.34 -10.37 1.49
CA VAL A 60 -2.65 -9.13 1.14
C VAL A 60 -2.28 -8.43 2.44
N ALA A 61 -1.00 -8.51 2.81
CA ALA A 61 -0.47 -7.88 4.01
C ALA A 61 0.12 -6.51 3.67
N VAL A 62 -0.45 -5.46 4.26
CA VAL A 62 0.04 -4.09 4.11
C VAL A 62 0.98 -3.78 5.26
N GLU A 63 2.27 -3.65 4.97
CA GLU A 63 3.31 -3.45 5.98
C GLU A 63 3.67 -1.97 6.15
N GLY A 64 3.95 -1.57 7.38
CA GLY A 64 4.50 -0.26 7.71
C GLY A 64 3.50 0.91 7.65
N LEU A 65 2.22 0.65 7.45
CA LEU A 65 1.17 1.67 7.32
C LEU A 65 0.06 1.56 8.38
N GLY A 66 0.32 0.82 9.47
CA GLY A 66 -0.67 0.58 10.53
C GLY A 66 -1.22 1.84 11.21
N HIS A 67 -0.51 2.95 11.10
CA HIS A 67 -0.90 4.25 11.68
C HIS A 67 -1.40 5.26 10.66
N ASP A 68 -1.47 4.89 9.39
CA ASP A 68 -1.92 5.77 8.31
C ASP A 68 -2.90 5.04 7.39
N PRO A 69 -4.19 5.00 7.75
CA PRO A 69 -5.21 4.31 6.97
C PRO A 69 -5.34 4.82 5.53
N ILE A 70 -5.15 6.11 5.31
CA ILE A 70 -5.27 6.72 3.98
C ILE A 70 -4.17 6.20 3.05
N ARG A 71 -2.94 6.16 3.53
CA ARG A 71 -1.80 5.60 2.77
C ARG A 71 -1.96 4.11 2.53
N ALA A 72 -2.45 3.36 3.52
CA ALA A 72 -2.71 1.94 3.39
C ALA A 72 -3.73 1.66 2.29
N VAL A 73 -4.84 2.39 2.26
CA VAL A 73 -5.86 2.29 1.22
C VAL A 73 -5.30 2.70 -0.13
N GLY A 74 -4.54 3.80 -0.20
CA GLY A 74 -3.90 4.26 -1.43
C GLY A 74 -2.94 3.23 -2.01
N ALA A 75 -2.06 2.65 -1.20
CA ALA A 75 -1.13 1.60 -1.62
C ALA A 75 -1.89 0.37 -2.15
N LEU A 76 -2.94 -0.05 -1.45
CA LEU A 76 -3.78 -1.16 -1.87
C LEU A 76 -4.44 -0.90 -3.22
N LEU A 77 -5.05 0.27 -3.41
CA LEU A 77 -5.74 0.62 -4.66
C LEU A 77 -4.78 0.68 -5.85
N LEU A 78 -3.55 1.13 -5.64
CA LEU A 78 -2.54 1.15 -6.69
C LEU A 78 -2.09 -0.25 -7.10
N GLU A 79 -2.00 -1.18 -6.16
CA GLU A 79 -1.48 -2.52 -6.39
C GLU A 79 -2.55 -3.54 -6.81
N LEU A 80 -3.82 -3.34 -6.44
CA LEU A 80 -4.90 -4.30 -6.68
C LEU A 80 -5.00 -4.80 -8.14
N PRO A 81 -4.92 -3.94 -9.16
CA PRO A 81 -5.02 -4.42 -10.54
C PRO A 81 -3.92 -5.43 -10.91
N GLY A 82 -2.68 -5.17 -10.46
CA GLY A 82 -1.56 -6.08 -10.68
C GLY A 82 -1.65 -7.35 -9.84
N LEU A 83 -2.18 -7.27 -8.62
CA LEU A 83 -2.39 -8.43 -7.75
C LEU A 83 -3.43 -9.38 -8.33
N ARG A 84 -4.52 -8.85 -8.86
CA ARG A 84 -5.58 -9.65 -9.47
C ARG A 84 -5.04 -10.66 -10.49
N ASP A 85 -4.15 -10.20 -11.36
CA ASP A 85 -3.58 -11.03 -12.43
C ASP A 85 -2.53 -12.05 -11.91
N ARG A 86 -2.07 -11.87 -10.69
CA ARG A 86 -1.08 -12.75 -10.05
C ARG A 86 -1.70 -13.79 -9.12
N ILE A 87 -2.98 -13.67 -8.77
CA ILE A 87 -3.67 -14.64 -7.93
C ILE A 87 -3.80 -15.96 -8.68
N LYS A 88 -3.28 -17.03 -8.09
CA LYS A 88 -3.40 -18.39 -8.62
C LYS A 88 -4.53 -19.11 -7.90
N SER A 89 -5.51 -19.56 -8.67
CA SER A 89 -6.64 -20.33 -8.14
C SER A 89 -6.19 -21.67 -7.56
N GLY A 90 -6.87 -22.14 -6.54
CA GLY A 90 -6.67 -23.45 -5.94
C GLY A 90 -5.49 -23.56 -4.97
N GLN A 91 -4.83 -22.46 -4.67
CA GLN A 91 -3.75 -22.39 -3.69
C GLN A 91 -3.80 -21.12 -2.85
N ALA A 92 -3.13 -21.12 -1.71
CA ALA A 92 -2.93 -19.90 -0.94
C ALA A 92 -1.97 -18.96 -1.68
N ASN A 93 -2.29 -17.67 -1.67
CA ASN A 93 -1.42 -16.63 -2.25
C ASN A 93 -1.09 -15.62 -1.15
N VAL A 94 0.12 -15.08 -1.18
CA VAL A 94 0.56 -14.05 -0.24
C VAL A 94 1.20 -12.91 -1.01
N PHE A 95 0.67 -11.71 -0.81
CA PHE A 95 1.23 -10.49 -1.35
C PHE A 95 1.55 -9.53 -0.20
N ARG A 96 2.80 -9.12 -0.12
CA ARG A 96 3.27 -8.19 0.91
C ARG A 96 3.47 -6.83 0.26
N LEU A 97 2.64 -5.88 0.67
CA LEU A 97 2.74 -4.50 0.22
C LEU A 97 3.52 -3.72 1.28
N ALA A 98 4.82 -3.57 1.03
CA ALA A 98 5.69 -2.77 1.87
C ALA A 98 5.76 -1.35 1.30
N TYR A 99 5.23 -0.38 2.02
CA TYR A 99 5.38 1.02 1.67
C TYR A 99 6.51 1.62 2.49
N ARG A 100 7.58 2.01 1.82
CA ARG A 100 8.63 2.81 2.46
C ARG A 100 8.13 4.25 2.53
N GLN A 101 7.98 4.75 3.75
CA GLN A 101 7.72 6.16 3.96
C GLN A 101 8.92 6.95 3.44
N ARG A 102 8.74 7.63 2.32
CA ARG A 102 9.74 8.57 1.83
C ARG A 102 9.74 9.77 2.75
N GLN A 103 10.92 10.25 3.10
CA GLN A 103 11.08 11.55 3.75
C GLN A 103 10.46 12.62 2.85
N PRO A 104 9.80 13.65 3.41
CA PRO A 104 9.33 14.78 2.63
C PRO A 104 10.50 15.35 1.83
N GLU A 105 10.36 15.40 0.52
CA GLU A 105 11.32 16.04 -0.35
C GLU A 105 10.88 17.49 -0.58
N TYR A 106 11.74 18.43 -0.25
CA TYR A 106 11.50 19.83 -0.54
C TYR A 106 11.81 20.13 -2.00
N GLY A 107 11.13 21.14 -2.58
CA GLY A 107 11.40 21.56 -3.97
C GLY A 107 12.88 21.90 -4.23
N TRP A 108 13.56 22.44 -3.22
CA TRP A 108 15.00 22.72 -3.30
C TRP A 108 15.83 21.46 -3.54
N ASP A 109 15.44 20.30 -2.99
CA ASP A 109 16.16 19.03 -3.18
C ASP A 109 16.10 18.57 -4.64
N TYR A 110 14.99 18.82 -5.32
CA TYR A 110 14.87 18.56 -6.77
C TYR A 110 15.78 19.48 -7.58
N LEU A 111 15.87 20.76 -7.19
CA LEU A 111 16.78 21.70 -7.83
C LEU A 111 18.25 21.26 -7.62
N ALA A 112 18.60 20.85 -6.40
CA ALA A 112 19.91 20.30 -6.08
C ALA A 112 20.24 19.05 -6.92
N GLY A 113 19.26 18.16 -7.11
CA GLY A 113 19.39 16.98 -7.98
C GLY A 113 19.63 17.36 -9.44
N ALA A 114 18.92 18.36 -9.95
CA ALA A 114 19.11 18.87 -11.31
C ALA A 114 20.49 19.52 -11.49
N ALA A 115 20.92 20.32 -10.51
CA ALA A 115 22.24 20.95 -10.50
C ALA A 115 23.36 19.91 -10.53
N LYS A 116 23.23 18.85 -9.74
CA LYS A 116 24.17 17.73 -9.70
C LYS A 116 24.30 17.04 -11.05
N LYS A 117 23.18 16.83 -11.75
CA LYS A 117 23.18 16.24 -13.10
C LYS A 117 23.87 17.11 -14.13
N GLN A 118 23.82 18.42 -13.97
CA GLN A 118 24.48 19.39 -14.84
C GLN A 118 25.91 19.73 -14.41
N ASP A 119 26.35 19.18 -13.27
CA ASP A 119 27.66 19.45 -12.68
C ASP A 119 27.89 20.94 -12.38
N VAL A 120 26.87 21.59 -11.84
CA VAL A 120 26.91 22.99 -11.42
C VAL A 120 26.47 23.14 -9.96
N PRO A 121 26.92 24.18 -9.25
CA PRO A 121 26.40 24.48 -7.91
C PRO A 121 24.90 24.76 -7.94
N THR A 122 24.17 24.30 -6.95
CA THR A 122 22.72 24.50 -6.85
C THR A 122 22.34 25.99 -6.85
N GLN A 123 23.11 26.83 -6.16
CA GLN A 123 22.88 28.26 -6.11
C GLN A 123 23.01 28.92 -7.50
N ASP A 124 23.96 28.49 -8.30
CA ASP A 124 24.15 28.99 -9.66
C ASP A 124 22.96 28.63 -10.55
N LEU A 125 22.49 27.39 -10.45
CA LEU A 125 21.27 26.99 -11.17
C LEU A 125 20.05 27.76 -10.69
N TRP A 126 19.90 27.99 -9.40
CA TRP A 126 18.84 28.81 -8.85
C TRP A 126 18.83 30.23 -9.41
N GLU A 127 19.98 30.89 -9.47
CA GLU A 127 20.08 32.25 -10.03
C GLU A 127 19.67 32.31 -11.50
N LEU A 128 19.86 31.22 -12.25
CA LEU A 128 19.45 31.15 -13.65
C LEU A 128 17.95 30.89 -13.83
N VAL A 129 17.34 30.09 -12.96
CA VAL A 129 15.95 29.62 -13.16
C VAL A 129 14.91 30.34 -12.29
N ARG A 130 15.35 31.09 -11.27
CA ARG A 130 14.43 31.82 -10.41
C ARG A 130 13.61 32.84 -11.19
N LEU A 131 12.38 32.99 -10.80
CA LEU A 131 11.50 33.99 -11.39
C LEU A 131 11.75 35.36 -10.77
N THR A 132 11.61 36.41 -11.58
CA THR A 132 11.68 37.79 -11.12
C THR A 132 10.35 38.20 -10.44
N PRO A 133 10.36 39.27 -9.58
CA PRO A 133 9.12 39.78 -9.03
C PRO A 133 8.09 40.22 -10.10
N ASP A 134 8.54 40.76 -11.24
CA ASP A 134 7.67 41.12 -12.35
C ASP A 134 7.01 39.93 -13.00
N GLN A 135 7.75 38.83 -13.18
CA GLN A 135 7.19 37.55 -13.69
C GLN A 135 6.12 36.98 -12.76
N LEU A 136 6.33 37.12 -11.43
CA LEU A 136 5.38 36.63 -10.44
C LEU A 136 4.13 37.51 -10.32
N SER A 137 4.22 38.80 -10.60
CA SER A 137 3.10 39.74 -10.49
C SER A 137 2.29 39.91 -11.77
N ASN A 138 2.83 39.58 -12.92
CA ASN A 138 2.11 39.63 -14.17
C ASN A 138 1.07 38.51 -14.27
N HIS A 139 -0.16 38.89 -14.60
CA HIS A 139 -1.22 37.92 -14.80
C HIS A 139 -0.94 37.06 -16.06
N VAL A 140 -1.05 35.75 -15.92
CA VAL A 140 -0.92 34.76 -17.00
C VAL A 140 -2.29 34.43 -17.59
N LEU A 141 -3.34 34.56 -16.78
CA LEU A 141 -4.74 34.27 -17.15
C LEU A 141 -5.62 35.50 -16.93
#